data_ad98f3b9c0c2172ecf12624240b296db
#
_entry.id   ad98f3b9c0c2172ecf12624240b296db
#
_cell.length_a   1.000
_cell.length_b   1.000
_cell.length_c   1.000
_cell.angle_alpha   90.00
_cell.angle_beta   90.00
_cell.angle_gamma   90.00
#
_symmetry.space_group_name_H-M   'P 1'
#
loop_
_entity.id
_entity.type
_entity.pdbx_description
1 polymer ?
#
loop_
_entity_poly.entity_id
_entity_poly.type
_entity_poly.pdbx_seq_one_letter_code
_entity_poly.pdbx_strand_id
1 'polypeptide(L)'
;STIREVHSHPVALMQCRDYLSSHEELKVVEAEDTAGSAKYIHENHCQGWAAICHADAAKMYGLKVLDNHIEDNKHNFTRFLIATDPRKADYLRPLNDVNKSSIVFTLPHSEGSLSKVLTILSFYDINLTKIQSLPVIGHEWEYMFYVDVTFTDLIRYRQSIDAITPLVKSIKILGEYKEA
;
A
#
# COMPACT_ATOMS: atom_id res chain seq x y z
N SER A 1 29.93 -18.41 13.25
CA SER A 1 28.74 -18.51 14.13
C SER A 1 27.56 -18.93 13.27
N THR A 2 26.93 -20.00 13.63
CA THR A 2 25.74 -20.48 12.93
C THR A 2 24.55 -19.63 13.35
N ILE A 3 23.90 -18.98 12.40
CA ILE A 3 22.61 -18.32 12.63
C ILE A 3 21.58 -19.41 12.98
N ARG A 4 20.70 -19.11 13.94
CA ARG A 4 19.67 -20.03 14.42
C ARG A 4 18.27 -19.42 14.34
N GLU A 5 18.18 -18.09 14.42
CA GLU A 5 16.90 -17.37 14.37
C GLU A 5 16.96 -16.25 13.36
N VAL A 6 15.84 -16.04 12.65
CA VAL A 6 15.63 -14.96 11.68
C VAL A 6 14.40 -14.17 12.08
N HIS A 7 14.59 -12.87 12.30
CA HIS A 7 13.58 -11.94 12.79
C HIS A 7 13.19 -10.93 11.71
N SER A 8 11.92 -10.70 11.50
CA SER A 8 11.40 -9.63 10.64
C SER A 8 9.89 -9.43 10.79
N HIS A 9 9.38 -8.39 10.12
CA HIS A 9 7.95 -8.18 10.00
C HIS A 9 7.30 -9.35 9.23
N PRO A 10 6.09 -9.82 9.62
CA PRO A 10 5.42 -10.98 8.98
C PRO A 10 5.33 -10.89 7.46
N VAL A 11 5.03 -9.70 6.92
CA VAL A 11 4.95 -9.48 5.47
C VAL A 11 6.30 -9.71 4.79
N ALA A 12 7.40 -9.25 5.38
CA ALA A 12 8.74 -9.47 4.82
C ALA A 12 9.14 -10.95 4.89
N LEU A 13 8.80 -11.65 5.98
CA LEU A 13 9.00 -13.10 6.08
C LEU A 13 8.21 -13.85 5.00
N MET A 14 6.96 -13.44 4.76
CA MET A 14 6.13 -14.01 3.69
C MET A 14 6.70 -13.79 2.28
N GLN A 15 7.38 -12.66 2.07
CA GLN A 15 8.01 -12.32 0.78
C GLN A 15 9.32 -13.06 0.51
N CYS A 16 9.86 -13.77 1.51
CA CYS A 16 11.11 -14.54 1.43
C CYS A 16 10.86 -16.01 1.77
N ARG A 17 9.68 -16.55 1.45
CA ARG A 17 9.27 -17.91 1.84
C ARG A 17 10.17 -18.97 1.22
N ASP A 18 10.49 -18.86 -0.06
CA ASP A 18 11.30 -19.84 -0.78
C ASP A 18 12.70 -19.92 -0.19
N TYR A 19 13.29 -18.76 0.11
CA TYR A 19 14.59 -18.68 0.79
C TYR A 19 14.54 -19.34 2.18
N LEU A 20 13.56 -18.99 3.00
CA LEU A 20 13.41 -19.55 4.35
C LEU A 20 13.12 -21.05 4.33
N SER A 21 12.36 -21.54 3.35
CA SER A 21 12.07 -22.97 3.18
C SER A 21 13.29 -23.78 2.81
N SER A 22 14.30 -23.17 2.18
CA SER A 22 15.58 -23.82 1.87
C SER A 22 16.56 -23.84 3.05
N HIS A 23 16.20 -23.20 4.18
CA HIS A 23 16.99 -23.11 5.41
C HIS A 23 16.14 -23.56 6.61
N GLU A 24 15.73 -24.83 6.61
CA GLU A 24 14.86 -25.43 7.62
C GLU A 24 15.44 -25.39 9.05
N GLU A 25 16.76 -25.23 9.17
CA GLU A 25 17.46 -25.09 10.44
C GLU A 25 17.21 -23.74 11.13
N LEU A 26 16.67 -22.74 10.40
CA LEU A 26 16.40 -21.41 10.94
C LEU A 26 15.01 -21.32 11.58
N LYS A 27 14.96 -20.90 12.81
CA LYS A 27 13.73 -20.54 13.48
C LYS A 27 13.28 -19.15 13.00
N VAL A 28 12.13 -19.07 12.35
CA VAL A 28 11.53 -17.81 11.90
C VAL A 28 10.75 -17.17 13.04
N VAL A 29 11.02 -15.91 13.34
CA VAL A 29 10.42 -15.15 14.43
C VAL A 29 9.81 -13.85 13.90
N GLU A 30 8.53 -13.64 14.13
CA GLU A 30 7.83 -12.41 13.77
C GLU A 30 8.21 -11.26 14.70
N ALA A 31 8.42 -10.09 14.14
CA ALA A 31 8.75 -8.85 14.82
C ALA A 31 7.91 -7.67 14.27
N GLU A 32 7.88 -6.55 14.99
CA GLU A 32 7.06 -5.40 14.61
C GLU A 32 7.50 -4.74 13.31
N ASP A 33 8.81 -4.73 13.00
CA ASP A 33 9.33 -4.13 11.77
C ASP A 33 10.66 -4.78 11.32
N THR A 34 11.04 -4.47 10.07
CA THR A 34 12.22 -5.03 9.41
C THR A 34 13.53 -4.40 9.92
N ALA A 35 13.60 -3.07 9.88
CA ALA A 35 14.80 -2.33 10.30
C ALA A 35 14.97 -2.34 11.83
N GLY A 36 13.86 -2.35 12.59
CA GLY A 36 13.86 -2.52 14.04
C GLY A 36 14.43 -3.86 14.48
N SER A 37 14.21 -4.92 13.73
CA SER A 37 14.86 -6.22 13.98
C SER A 37 16.38 -6.12 13.84
N ALA A 38 16.89 -5.44 12.82
CA ALA A 38 18.33 -5.19 12.67
C ALA A 38 18.89 -4.32 13.80
N LYS A 39 18.16 -3.26 14.16
CA LYS A 39 18.50 -2.39 15.30
C LYS A 39 18.61 -3.18 16.60
N TYR A 40 17.60 -4.01 16.89
CA TYR A 40 17.57 -4.82 18.10
C TYR A 40 18.78 -5.77 18.21
N ILE A 41 19.15 -6.44 17.10
CA ILE A 41 20.33 -7.31 17.04
C ILE A 41 21.61 -6.54 17.39
N HIS A 42 21.77 -5.33 16.82
CA HIS A 42 22.91 -4.48 17.09
C HIS A 42 22.99 -4.03 18.55
N GLU A 43 21.90 -3.44 19.06
CA GLU A 43 21.86 -2.85 20.40
C GLU A 43 22.00 -3.90 21.53
N ASN A 44 21.48 -5.11 21.30
CA ASN A 44 21.50 -6.19 22.30
C ASN A 44 22.62 -7.22 22.05
N HIS A 45 23.46 -6.99 21.04
CA HIS A 45 24.57 -7.91 20.68
C HIS A 45 24.13 -9.36 20.56
N CYS A 46 22.97 -9.60 19.93
CA CYS A 46 22.37 -10.94 19.81
C CYS A 46 23.25 -11.87 18.99
N GLN A 47 23.67 -12.98 19.59
CA GLN A 47 24.48 -14.00 18.92
C GLN A 47 23.58 -15.07 18.29
N GLY A 48 23.87 -15.44 17.02
CA GLY A 48 23.11 -16.45 16.30
C GLY A 48 21.76 -15.97 15.75
N TRP A 49 21.50 -14.66 15.77
CA TRP A 49 20.33 -14.03 15.21
C TRP A 49 20.65 -13.32 13.90
N ALA A 50 19.69 -13.31 12.98
CA ALA A 50 19.71 -12.52 11.76
C ALA A 50 18.40 -11.74 11.61
N ALA A 51 18.40 -10.70 10.80
CA ALA A 51 17.20 -9.96 10.40
C ALA A 51 17.02 -9.98 8.90
N ILE A 52 15.78 -10.10 8.43
CA ILE A 52 15.43 -9.79 7.05
C ILE A 52 15.03 -8.32 7.02
N CYS A 53 15.83 -7.50 6.32
CA CYS A 53 15.62 -6.06 6.20
C CYS A 53 16.31 -5.53 4.94
N HIS A 54 16.07 -4.26 4.62
CA HIS A 54 16.81 -3.61 3.54
C HIS A 54 18.30 -3.49 3.87
N ALA A 55 19.18 -3.62 2.87
CA ALA A 55 20.64 -3.58 3.04
C ALA A 55 21.14 -2.27 3.71
N ASP A 56 20.44 -1.16 3.53
CA ASP A 56 20.78 0.10 4.18
C ASP A 56 20.59 0.06 5.70
N ALA A 57 19.64 -0.73 6.22
CA ALA A 57 19.50 -0.95 7.66
C ALA A 57 20.70 -1.72 8.21
N ALA A 58 21.21 -2.73 7.48
CA ALA A 58 22.42 -3.43 7.87
C ALA A 58 23.62 -2.49 7.93
N LYS A 59 23.80 -1.59 6.95
CA LYS A 59 24.86 -0.56 6.97
C LYS A 59 24.71 0.38 8.15
N MET A 60 23.48 0.88 8.41
CA MET A 60 23.21 1.84 9.49
C MET A 60 23.59 1.27 10.85
N TYR A 61 23.31 0.00 11.08
CA TYR A 61 23.59 -0.67 12.36
C TYR A 61 24.89 -1.48 12.38
N GLY A 62 25.76 -1.32 11.37
CA GLY A 62 27.05 -2.00 11.33
C GLY A 62 26.96 -3.54 11.28
N LEU A 63 25.88 -4.08 10.76
CA LEU A 63 25.68 -5.52 10.62
C LEU A 63 26.22 -6.00 9.28
N LYS A 64 26.68 -7.26 9.26
CA LYS A 64 27.13 -7.92 8.03
C LYS A 64 25.91 -8.44 7.25
N VAL A 65 25.83 -8.07 5.96
CA VAL A 65 24.88 -8.70 5.04
C VAL A 65 25.37 -10.11 4.73
N LEU A 66 24.53 -11.11 4.97
CA LEU A 66 24.82 -12.53 4.75
C LEU A 66 24.41 -12.97 3.35
N ASP A 67 23.24 -12.53 2.91
CA ASP A 67 22.71 -12.79 1.58
C ASP A 67 21.89 -11.60 1.06
N ASN A 68 21.73 -11.49 -0.25
CA ASN A 68 21.03 -10.41 -0.92
C ASN A 68 19.99 -10.99 -1.89
N HIS A 69 18.96 -10.20 -2.19
CA HIS A 69 17.94 -10.55 -3.16
C HIS A 69 17.21 -11.87 -2.84
N ILE A 70 16.90 -12.04 -1.55
CA ILE A 70 16.25 -13.25 -1.03
C ILE A 70 14.71 -13.21 -1.18
N GLU A 71 14.15 -12.10 -1.66
CA GLU A 71 12.73 -11.96 -1.93
C GLU A 71 12.27 -12.86 -3.09
N ASP A 72 11.12 -13.54 -2.92
CA ASP A 72 10.56 -14.47 -3.92
C ASP A 72 10.15 -13.71 -5.19
N ASN A 73 9.58 -12.51 -5.04
CA ASN A 73 9.17 -11.66 -6.15
C ASN A 73 10.12 -10.48 -6.33
N LYS A 74 10.89 -10.48 -7.42
CA LYS A 74 11.84 -9.40 -7.78
C LYS A 74 11.16 -8.07 -8.17
N HIS A 75 9.85 -8.10 -8.42
CA HIS A 75 9.03 -6.92 -8.76
C HIS A 75 8.15 -6.51 -7.58
N ASN A 76 8.72 -6.46 -6.39
CA ASN A 76 8.00 -6.01 -5.19
C ASN A 76 8.16 -4.50 -5.01
N PHE A 77 7.04 -3.77 -5.09
CA PHE A 77 7.02 -2.31 -4.95
C PHE A 77 6.28 -1.90 -3.68
N THR A 78 6.88 -1.01 -2.90
CA THR A 78 6.22 -0.37 -1.77
C THR A 78 5.66 0.98 -2.22
N ARG A 79 4.35 1.17 -2.04
CA ARG A 79 3.68 2.42 -2.34
C ARG A 79 3.68 3.31 -1.12
N PHE A 80 4.25 4.51 -1.26
CA PHE A 80 4.21 5.55 -0.24
C PHE A 80 3.17 6.60 -0.63
N LEU A 81 2.41 7.08 0.36
CA LEU A 81 1.46 8.18 0.22
C LEU A 81 1.95 9.37 1.05
N ILE A 82 1.96 10.55 0.45
CA ILE A 82 2.24 11.80 1.17
C ILE A 82 0.91 12.31 1.71
N ALA A 83 0.75 12.29 3.04
CA ALA A 83 -0.42 12.84 3.71
C ALA A 83 -0.10 14.23 4.26
N THR A 84 -1.00 15.19 4.05
CA THR A 84 -0.86 16.56 4.54
C THR A 84 -2.19 17.13 5.01
N ASP A 85 -2.15 18.22 5.78
CA ASP A 85 -3.34 19.00 6.13
C ASP A 85 -4.02 19.50 4.83
N PRO A 86 -5.34 19.29 4.64
CA PRO A 86 -6.07 19.75 3.45
C PRO A 86 -5.85 21.24 3.13
N ARG A 87 -5.68 22.10 4.16
CA ARG A 87 -5.41 23.54 4.01
C ARG A 87 -4.04 23.84 3.40
N LYS A 88 -3.11 22.88 3.45
CA LYS A 88 -1.76 22.99 2.88
C LYS A 88 -1.63 22.22 1.55
N ALA A 89 -2.62 21.42 1.19
CA ALA A 89 -2.57 20.58 0.00
C ALA A 89 -2.42 21.39 -1.29
N ASP A 90 -3.03 22.57 -1.37
CA ASP A 90 -2.98 23.42 -2.57
C ASP A 90 -1.55 23.92 -2.88
N TYR A 91 -0.68 24.09 -1.86
CA TYR A 91 0.73 24.46 -2.07
C TYR A 91 1.59 23.32 -2.62
N LEU A 92 1.14 22.07 -2.44
CA LEU A 92 1.84 20.86 -2.90
C LEU A 92 1.29 20.34 -4.22
N ARG A 93 0.19 20.93 -4.70
CA ARG A 93 -0.51 20.50 -5.90
C ARG A 93 0.21 21.02 -7.15
N PRO A 94 0.75 20.15 -8.02
CA PRO A 94 1.17 20.59 -9.34
C PRO A 94 -0.09 21.00 -10.11
N LEU A 95 -0.22 22.29 -10.43
CA LEU A 95 -1.42 22.88 -11.04
C LEU A 95 -1.75 22.31 -12.44
N ASN A 96 -0.78 21.69 -13.14
CA ASN A 96 -0.90 21.38 -14.56
C ASN A 96 -0.75 19.90 -14.96
N ASP A 97 -0.45 18.98 -14.03
CA ASP A 97 -0.10 17.59 -14.38
C ASP A 97 -0.83 16.53 -13.55
N VAL A 98 -2.04 16.84 -13.11
CA VAL A 98 -2.85 15.87 -12.35
C VAL A 98 -3.39 14.81 -13.30
N ASN A 99 -3.01 13.55 -13.08
CA ASN A 99 -3.44 12.40 -13.88
C ASN A 99 -3.89 11.20 -13.04
N LYS A 100 -3.91 11.38 -11.70
CA LYS A 100 -4.31 10.33 -10.75
C LYS A 100 -5.12 10.93 -9.60
N SER A 101 -6.09 10.17 -9.12
CA SER A 101 -6.88 10.54 -7.95
C SER A 101 -7.14 9.34 -7.06
N SER A 102 -7.15 9.60 -5.74
CA SER A 102 -7.66 8.67 -4.75
C SER A 102 -9.00 9.19 -4.24
N ILE A 103 -10.03 8.39 -4.41
CA ILE A 103 -11.40 8.71 -4.00
C ILE A 103 -11.92 7.66 -3.02
N VAL A 104 -12.86 8.05 -2.19
CA VAL A 104 -13.62 7.13 -1.35
C VAL A 104 -15.11 7.41 -1.52
N PHE A 105 -15.90 6.37 -1.67
CA PHE A 105 -17.35 6.50 -1.75
C PHE A 105 -18.06 5.36 -1.03
N THR A 106 -19.29 5.61 -0.58
CA THR A 106 -20.19 4.60 -0.04
C THR A 106 -21.36 4.37 -0.98
N LEU A 107 -21.80 3.12 -1.07
CA LEU A 107 -22.90 2.73 -1.95
C LEU A 107 -24.14 2.33 -1.16
N PRO A 108 -25.36 2.54 -1.71
CA PRO A 108 -26.55 1.90 -1.18
C PRO A 108 -26.41 0.38 -1.34
N HIS A 109 -26.93 -0.37 -0.36
CA HIS A 109 -26.99 -1.81 -0.43
C HIS A 109 -28.10 -2.24 -1.41
N SER A 110 -27.78 -2.24 -2.70
CA SER A 110 -28.69 -2.67 -3.76
C SER A 110 -27.91 -3.34 -4.89
N GLU A 111 -28.59 -4.25 -5.58
CA GLU A 111 -28.02 -5.02 -6.68
C GLU A 111 -27.43 -4.10 -7.77
N GLY A 112 -26.21 -4.41 -8.19
CA GLY A 112 -25.51 -3.69 -9.24
C GLY A 112 -25.02 -2.28 -8.90
N SER A 113 -25.11 -1.82 -7.62
CA SER A 113 -24.69 -0.46 -7.23
C SER A 113 -23.24 -0.19 -7.63
N LEU A 114 -22.30 -1.10 -7.30
CA LEU A 114 -20.90 -0.97 -7.66
C LEU A 114 -20.69 -1.06 -9.18
N SER A 115 -21.37 -2.00 -9.84
CA SER A 115 -21.27 -2.18 -11.29
C SER A 115 -21.67 -0.92 -12.05
N LYS A 116 -22.74 -0.21 -11.63
CA LYS A 116 -23.18 1.06 -12.23
C LYS A 116 -22.09 2.12 -12.14
N VAL A 117 -21.48 2.29 -10.97
CA VAL A 117 -20.38 3.25 -10.76
C VAL A 117 -19.18 2.90 -11.65
N LEU A 118 -18.75 1.63 -11.66
CA LEU A 118 -17.62 1.20 -12.48
C LEU A 118 -17.89 1.37 -13.98
N THR A 119 -19.11 1.11 -14.45
CA THR A 119 -19.51 1.31 -15.84
C THR A 119 -19.42 2.78 -16.25
N ILE A 120 -19.87 3.70 -15.39
CA ILE A 120 -19.75 5.13 -15.65
C ILE A 120 -18.28 5.56 -15.72
N LEU A 121 -17.46 5.17 -14.75
CA LEU A 121 -16.03 5.47 -14.78
C LEU A 121 -15.38 4.98 -16.08
N SER A 122 -15.69 3.75 -16.50
CA SER A 122 -15.21 3.18 -17.77
C SER A 122 -15.67 3.98 -18.98
N PHE A 123 -16.91 4.47 -19.01
CA PHE A 123 -17.45 5.29 -20.11
C PHE A 123 -16.71 6.62 -20.28
N TYR A 124 -16.19 7.17 -19.20
CA TYR A 124 -15.36 8.38 -19.20
C TYR A 124 -13.86 8.10 -19.42
N ASP A 125 -13.47 6.87 -19.75
CA ASP A 125 -12.08 6.42 -19.92
C ASP A 125 -11.23 6.58 -18.64
N ILE A 126 -11.87 6.42 -17.50
CA ILE A 126 -11.19 6.44 -16.18
C ILE A 126 -10.72 5.03 -15.85
N ASN A 127 -9.42 4.84 -15.72
CA ASN A 127 -8.83 3.55 -15.39
C ASN A 127 -8.67 3.39 -13.87
N LEU A 128 -9.11 2.25 -13.34
CA LEU A 128 -8.92 1.90 -11.92
C LEU A 128 -7.59 1.19 -11.73
N THR A 129 -6.75 1.72 -10.84
CA THR A 129 -5.47 1.10 -10.46
C THR A 129 -5.52 0.40 -9.11
N LYS A 130 -6.54 0.71 -8.30
CA LYS A 130 -6.81 0.06 -7.01
C LYS A 130 -8.29 0.13 -6.70
N ILE A 131 -8.82 -0.93 -6.11
CA ILE A 131 -10.12 -0.94 -5.43
C ILE A 131 -10.01 -1.76 -4.15
N GLN A 132 -10.49 -1.21 -3.04
CA GLN A 132 -10.52 -1.87 -1.74
C GLN A 132 -11.82 -1.51 -1.04
N SER A 133 -12.54 -2.51 -0.55
CA SER A 133 -13.74 -2.30 0.25
C SER A 133 -13.46 -2.50 1.74
N LEU A 134 -14.09 -1.67 2.56
CA LEU A 134 -14.14 -1.82 4.01
C LEU A 134 -15.59 -1.71 4.48
N PRO A 135 -16.02 -2.51 5.46
CA PRO A 135 -17.34 -2.36 6.05
C PRO A 135 -17.45 -1.01 6.79
N VAL A 136 -18.61 -0.38 6.72
CA VAL A 136 -18.88 0.84 7.48
C VAL A 136 -19.26 0.43 8.90
N ILE A 137 -18.48 0.85 9.89
CA ILE A 137 -18.72 0.51 11.30
C ILE A 137 -20.09 1.08 11.74
N GLY A 138 -20.92 0.23 12.33
CA GLY A 138 -22.24 0.61 12.81
C GLY A 138 -23.36 0.60 11.75
N HIS A 139 -23.05 0.24 10.50
CA HIS A 139 -24.04 0.11 9.43
C HIS A 139 -23.94 -1.27 8.79
N GLU A 140 -24.91 -2.15 9.08
CA GLU A 140 -24.98 -3.48 8.47
C GLU A 140 -25.12 -3.37 6.95
N TRP A 141 -24.34 -4.18 6.23
CA TRP A 141 -24.37 -4.30 4.77
C TRP A 141 -23.96 -3.05 3.99
N GLU A 142 -23.36 -2.04 4.64
CA GLU A 142 -22.78 -0.87 3.98
C GLU A 142 -21.27 -1.01 3.83
N TYR A 143 -20.78 -0.70 2.64
CA TYR A 143 -19.34 -0.75 2.34
C TYR A 143 -18.85 0.59 1.84
N MET A 144 -17.67 0.94 2.31
CA MET A 144 -16.89 2.07 1.83
C MET A 144 -15.85 1.54 0.83
N PHE A 145 -15.79 2.13 -0.35
CA PHE A 145 -14.85 1.75 -1.41
C PHE A 145 -13.77 2.82 -1.54
N TYR A 146 -12.54 2.42 -1.29
CA TYR A 146 -11.34 3.22 -1.59
C TYR A 146 -10.86 2.85 -2.99
N VAL A 147 -10.82 3.82 -3.87
CA VAL A 147 -10.50 3.61 -5.29
C VAL A 147 -9.42 4.60 -5.71
N ASP A 148 -8.39 4.09 -6.38
CA ASP A 148 -7.43 4.93 -7.07
C ASP A 148 -7.69 4.84 -8.56
N VAL A 149 -7.76 5.98 -9.19
CA VAL A 149 -8.04 6.12 -10.62
C VAL A 149 -6.95 6.91 -11.33
N THR A 150 -6.67 6.54 -12.58
CA THR A 150 -5.82 7.31 -13.49
C THR A 150 -6.63 7.78 -14.68
N PHE A 151 -6.26 8.92 -15.23
CA PHE A 151 -6.93 9.58 -16.35
C PHE A 151 -5.95 10.43 -17.15
N THR A 152 -6.25 10.64 -18.41
CA THR A 152 -5.48 11.52 -19.32
C THR A 152 -6.11 12.91 -19.45
N ASP A 153 -7.41 13.03 -19.17
CA ASP A 153 -8.19 14.25 -19.29
C ASP A 153 -8.88 14.58 -17.96
N LEU A 154 -8.45 15.69 -17.36
CA LEU A 154 -8.99 16.16 -16.09
C LEU A 154 -10.48 16.57 -16.20
N ILE A 155 -10.92 17.08 -17.37
CA ILE A 155 -12.32 17.49 -17.58
C ILE A 155 -13.19 16.24 -17.57
N ARG A 156 -12.82 15.19 -18.29
CA ARG A 156 -13.54 13.90 -18.30
C ARG A 156 -13.58 13.27 -16.90
N TYR A 157 -12.48 13.34 -16.17
CA TYR A 157 -12.45 12.89 -14.79
C TYR A 157 -13.48 13.65 -13.93
N ARG A 158 -13.52 14.98 -14.00
CA ARG A 158 -14.50 15.79 -13.27
C ARG A 158 -15.93 15.42 -13.63
N GLN A 159 -16.21 15.29 -14.93
CA GLN A 159 -17.52 14.87 -15.40
C GLN A 159 -17.90 13.47 -14.88
N SER A 160 -16.95 12.54 -14.80
CA SER A 160 -17.19 11.21 -14.25
C SER A 160 -17.57 11.25 -12.76
N ILE A 161 -16.91 12.10 -11.97
CA ILE A 161 -17.24 12.31 -10.55
C ILE A 161 -18.65 12.88 -10.41
N ASP A 162 -19.01 13.89 -11.22
CA ASP A 162 -20.36 14.45 -11.23
C ASP A 162 -21.41 13.39 -11.62
N ALA A 163 -21.11 12.54 -12.60
CA ALA A 163 -22.01 11.49 -13.08
C ALA A 163 -22.23 10.36 -12.06
N ILE A 164 -21.23 10.01 -11.26
CA ILE A 164 -21.38 8.97 -10.22
C ILE A 164 -21.99 9.53 -8.91
N THR A 165 -21.90 10.83 -8.65
CA THR A 165 -22.37 11.45 -7.42
C THR A 165 -23.83 11.10 -7.07
N PRO A 166 -24.81 11.10 -7.98
CA PRO A 166 -26.19 10.73 -7.65
C PRO A 166 -26.38 9.23 -7.38
N LEU A 167 -25.42 8.38 -7.68
CA LEU A 167 -25.50 6.92 -7.48
C LEU A 167 -24.87 6.45 -6.16
N VAL A 168 -24.14 7.31 -5.49
CA VAL A 168 -23.43 7.00 -4.25
C VAL A 168 -24.12 7.67 -3.05
N LYS A 169 -24.00 7.11 -1.86
CA LYS A 169 -24.47 7.76 -0.61
C LYS A 169 -23.56 8.93 -0.21
N SER A 170 -22.26 8.74 -0.39
CA SER A 170 -21.26 9.78 -0.15
C SER A 170 -20.06 9.56 -1.07
N ILE A 171 -19.39 10.65 -1.43
CA ILE A 171 -18.14 10.63 -2.16
C ILE A 171 -17.20 11.69 -1.60
N LYS A 172 -15.90 11.33 -1.47
CA LYS A 172 -14.86 12.25 -1.06
C LYS A 172 -13.62 12.01 -1.90
N ILE A 173 -13.07 13.06 -2.47
CA ILE A 173 -11.77 13.06 -3.11
C ILE A 173 -10.73 13.20 -1.98
N LEU A 174 -9.89 12.17 -1.81
CA LEU A 174 -8.83 12.15 -0.79
C LEU A 174 -7.59 12.91 -1.28
N GLY A 175 -7.34 12.87 -2.59
CA GLY A 175 -6.22 13.58 -3.22
C GLY A 175 -6.27 13.47 -4.74
N GLU A 176 -5.74 14.48 -5.40
CA GLU A 176 -5.53 14.54 -6.84
C GLU A 176 -4.06 14.92 -7.06
N TYR A 177 -3.32 14.10 -7.80
CA TYR A 177 -1.87 14.21 -7.90
C TYR A 177 -1.36 13.64 -9.22
N LYS A 178 -0.07 13.85 -9.48
CA LYS A 178 0.64 13.22 -10.60
C LYS A 178 1.06 11.81 -10.19
N GLU A 179 0.81 10.84 -11.08
CA GLU A 179 1.39 9.49 -10.93
C GLU A 179 2.91 9.56 -11.05
N ALA A 180 3.61 8.86 -10.14
CA ALA A 180 5.07 8.79 -10.12
C ALA A 180 5.61 7.89 -11.22
#